data_4528636dfd86827c86742f5e7487bbbf
#
_entry.id   4528636dfd86827c86742f5e7487bbbf
#
_cell.length_a   1.000
_cell.length_b   1.000
_cell.length_c   1.000
_cell.angle_alpha   90.00
_cell.angle_beta   90.00
_cell.angle_gamma   90.00
#
_symmetry.space_group_name_H-M   'P 1'
#
loop_
_entity.id
_entity.type
_entity.pdbx_description
1 polymer ?
#
loop_
_entity_poly.entity_id
_entity_poly.type
_entity_poly.pdbx_seq_one_letter_code
_entity_poly.pdbx_strand_id
1 'polypeptide(L)' 'MVQEIAQEIIRSARKKGAQDIYFVPKLDAYELHMRVGDERCKIGSYDFEKFAAVISHFKFV' A
#
# COMPACT_ATOMS: atom_id res chain seq x y z
N MET A 1 -13.71 0.61 -6.92
CA MET A 1 -12.47 -0.05 -7.30
C MET A 1 -11.27 0.50 -6.59
N VAL A 2 -10.92 1.77 -6.82
CA VAL A 2 -9.79 2.39 -6.10
C VAL A 2 -10.04 2.39 -4.60
N GLN A 3 -11.25 2.73 -4.19
CA GLN A 3 -11.60 2.76 -2.78
C GLN A 3 -11.54 1.38 -2.13
N GLU A 4 -11.91 0.35 -2.88
CA GLU A 4 -11.88 -1.02 -2.38
C GLU A 4 -10.45 -1.48 -2.11
N ILE A 5 -9.55 -1.16 -3.04
CA ILE A 5 -8.14 -1.51 -2.88
C ILE A 5 -7.55 -0.76 -1.69
N ALA A 6 -7.85 0.53 -1.56
CA ALA A 6 -7.37 1.34 -0.44
C ALA A 6 -7.88 0.79 0.88
N GLN A 7 -9.15 0.41 0.94
CA GLN A 7 -9.74 -0.14 2.15
C GLN A 7 -9.11 -1.48 2.53
N GLU A 8 -8.82 -2.31 1.54
CA GLU A 8 -8.16 -3.59 1.80
C GLU A 8 -6.76 -3.39 2.37
N ILE A 9 -6.03 -2.41 1.85
CA ILE A 9 -4.70 -2.09 2.35
C ILE A 9 -4.78 -1.64 3.81
N ILE A 10 -5.71 -0.75 4.12
CA ILE A 10 -5.89 -0.26 5.49
C ILE A 10 -6.30 -1.39 6.42
N ARG A 11 -7.20 -2.25 5.95
CA ARG A 11 -7.67 -3.39 6.75
C ARG A 11 -6.53 -4.35 7.04
N SER A 12 -5.70 -4.64 6.03
CA SER A 12 -4.53 -5.49 6.21
C SER A 12 -3.55 -4.88 7.20
N ALA A 13 -3.33 -3.57 7.10
CA ALA A 13 -2.44 -2.88 8.02
C ALA A 13 -2.92 -2.98 9.46
N ARG A 14 -4.22 -2.79 9.68
CA ARG A 14 -4.80 -2.91 11.01
C ARG A 14 -4.68 -4.33 11.56
N LYS A 15 -4.95 -5.30 10.71
CA LYS A 15 -4.90 -6.70 11.11
C LYS A 15 -3.49 -7.12 11.49
N LYS A 16 -2.49 -6.59 10.82
CA LYS A 16 -1.09 -6.90 11.09
C LYS A 16 -0.49 -6.03 12.19
N GLY A 17 -1.20 -5.00 12.61
CA GLY A 17 -0.67 -4.04 13.57
C GLY A 17 0.42 -3.17 12.98
N ALA A 18 0.33 -2.86 11.70
CA ALA A 18 1.33 -2.07 11.01
C ALA A 18 1.32 -0.63 11.49
N GLN A 19 2.49 -0.07 11.67
CA GLN A 19 2.66 1.32 12.10
C GLN A 19 2.80 2.25 10.91
N ASP A 20 3.38 1.76 9.82
CA ASP A 20 3.62 2.54 8.62
C ASP A 20 3.31 1.73 7.37
N ILE A 21 2.92 2.43 6.31
CA ILE A 21 2.71 1.87 4.99
C ILE A 21 3.60 2.61 4.03
N TYR A 22 4.37 1.88 3.21
CA TYR A 22 5.29 2.46 2.24
C TYR A 22 4.91 2.02 0.84
N PHE A 23 4.90 2.98 -0.08
CA PHE A 23 4.70 2.72 -1.49
C PHE A 23 6.02 2.96 -2.20
N VAL A 24 6.64 1.90 -2.68
CA VAL A 24 7.96 1.97 -3.29
C VAL A 24 7.81 1.85 -4.81
N PRO A 25 8.10 2.92 -5.55
CA PRO A 25 8.00 2.86 -7.02
C PRO A 25 9.15 2.03 -7.61
N LYS A 26 8.80 1.18 -8.56
CA LYS A 26 9.74 0.42 -9.36
C LYS A 26 9.51 0.81 -10.82
N LEU A 27 10.26 0.16 -11.73
CA LEU A 27 10.21 0.51 -13.16
C LEU A 27 8.79 0.42 -13.74
N ASP A 28 8.07 -0.64 -13.42
CA ASP A 28 6.76 -0.90 -14.00
C ASP A 28 5.69 -1.21 -12.97
N ALA A 29 5.99 -1.06 -11.70
CA ALA A 29 5.06 -1.43 -10.64
C ALA A 29 5.36 -0.65 -9.37
N TYR A 30 4.41 -0.63 -8.47
CA TYR A 30 4.62 -0.18 -7.09
C TYR A 30 4.65 -1.39 -6.18
N GLU A 31 5.57 -1.37 -5.24
CA GLU A 31 5.60 -2.36 -4.17
C GLU A 31 4.99 -1.77 -2.91
N LEU A 32 4.16 -2.56 -2.27
CA LEU A 32 3.56 -2.17 -1.00
C LEU A 32 4.34 -2.83 0.13
N HIS A 33 4.84 -2.02 1.03
CA HIS A 33 5.55 -2.48 2.22
C HIS A 33 4.86 -1.95 3.46
N MET A 34 4.91 -2.71 4.53
CA MET A 34 4.38 -2.28 5.82
C MET A 34 5.42 -2.53 6.89
N ARG A 35 5.49 -1.62 7.85
CA ARG A 35 6.35 -1.82 9.01
C ARG A 35 5.52 -2.31 10.18
N VAL A 36 5.89 -3.48 10.70
CA VAL A 36 5.26 -4.07 11.88
C VAL A 36 6.32 -4.23 12.93
N GLY A 37 6.22 -3.45 14.00
CA GLY A 37 7.27 -3.40 15.00
C GLY A 37 8.54 -2.84 14.39
N ASP A 38 9.62 -3.60 14.46
CA ASP A 38 10.91 -3.21 13.90
C ASP A 38 11.17 -3.79 12.52
N GLU A 39 10.22 -4.56 11.99
CA GLU A 39 10.42 -5.23 10.73
C GLU A 39 9.60 -4.59 9.62
N ARG A 40 10.23 -4.49 8.45
CA ARG A 40 9.57 -4.00 7.24
C ARG A 40 9.30 -5.20 6.34
N CYS A 41 8.03 -5.41 6.03
CA CYS A 41 7.59 -6.56 5.24
C CYS A 41 7.04 -6.12 3.90
N LYS A 42 7.44 -6.82 2.85
CA LYS A 42 6.84 -6.62 1.53
C LYS A 42 5.51 -7.36 1.50
N ILE A 43 4.46 -6.63 1.18
CA ILE A 43 3.10 -7.18 1.16
C ILE A 43 2.74 -7.63 -0.25
N GLY A 44 3.12 -6.86 -1.28
CA GLY A 44 2.79 -7.22 -2.64
C GLY A 44 3.28 -6.20 -3.65
N SER A 45 3.01 -6.48 -4.92
CA SER A 45 3.30 -5.58 -6.03
C SER A 45 2.01 -5.30 -6.77
N TYR A 46 1.89 -4.07 -7.28
CA TYR A 46 0.70 -3.63 -7.98
C TYR A 46 1.10 -2.96 -9.29
N ASP A 47 0.25 -3.11 -10.29
CA ASP A 47 0.44 -2.46 -11.58
C ASP A 47 0.57 -0.94 -11.40
N PHE A 48 1.52 -0.35 -12.10
CA PHE A 48 1.86 1.05 -11.93
C PHE A 48 0.66 1.97 -12.19
N GLU A 49 -0.06 1.73 -13.28
CA GLU A 49 -1.19 2.58 -13.66
C GLU A 49 -2.33 2.49 -12.65
N LYS A 50 -2.68 1.28 -12.24
CA LYS A 50 -3.75 1.09 -11.27
C LYS A 50 -3.40 1.65 -9.91
N PHE A 51 -2.17 1.45 -9.51
CA PHE A 51 -1.76 1.86 -8.17
C PHE A 51 -1.52 3.35 -8.05
N ALA A 52 -1.20 4.03 -9.15
CA ALA A 52 -1.09 5.48 -9.14
C ALA A 52 -2.41 6.13 -8.68
N ALA A 53 -3.53 5.59 -9.13
CA ALA A 53 -4.84 6.07 -8.72
C ALA A 53 -5.08 5.82 -7.22
N VAL A 54 -4.64 4.67 -6.71
CA VAL A 54 -4.76 4.37 -5.29
C VAL A 54 -3.94 5.34 -4.45
N ILE A 55 -2.72 5.64 -4.87
CA ILE A 55 -1.86 6.57 -4.17
C ILE A 55 -2.48 7.97 -4.16
N SER A 56 -3.02 8.40 -5.28
CA SER A 56 -3.72 9.68 -5.36
C SER A 56 -4.89 9.74 -4.39
N HIS A 57 -5.62 8.64 -4.27
CA HIS A 57 -6.74 8.57 -3.33
C HIS A 57 -6.26 8.80 -1.90
N PHE A 58 -5.15 8.19 -1.51
CA PHE A 58 -4.59 8.38 -0.17
C PHE A 58 -4.12 9.81 0.08
N LYS A 59 -3.64 10.49 -0.96
CA LYS A 59 -3.16 11.85 -0.82
C LYS A 59 -4.27 12.85 -0.55
N PHE A 60 -5.48 12.56 -0.99
CA PHE A 60 -6.60 13.48 -0.89
C PHE A 60 -7.65 13.06 0.14
N VAL A 61 -7.33 12.10 0.95
CA VAL A 61 -8.24 11.63 2.00
C VAL A 61 -7.76 12.05 3.46
#